data_8b052cc95178ba36ed9a7a739d46c823
#
_entry.id   8b052cc95178ba36ed9a7a739d46c823
#
_cell.length_a   1.000
_cell.length_b   1.000
_cell.length_c   1.000
_cell.angle_alpha   90.00
_cell.angle_beta   90.00
_cell.angle_gamma   90.00
#
_symmetry.space_group_name_H-M   'P 1'
#
loop_
_entity.id
_entity.type
_entity.pdbx_description
1 polymer ?
#
loop_
_entity_poly.entity_id
_entity_poly.type
_entity_poly.pdbx_seq_one_letter_code
_entity_poly.pdbx_strand_id
1 'polypeptide(L)'
;LEINGIDLDGLAHEAEKIELPAPVKGRVLHVDADFLAYQCSAEKVDGSDQKTFDDMKHNAGVIVNTMKLLAGATDVHLHLTPSGSDKGRRFELAIQREYQGNRQDKPKPRYLHIMRDYMAGAFPATNHFLCEADDGMSSQQYAAILAGQADKSIIASKDKDLNQVPGLHLDWDTGTIIEAGTFGEVYLRTRPSGTKVLSGYGQKFFWAQMLVGDTADNIQGLPKLVGHFLNIFKPTAQTSAAQELMSALKETDSKFRSAQKLLADRKAGACGPVLVAEIMARVNNHNTAFKLVKAMYEKYGQEIGFKHWKTGEDVPWQKVFVSEAQLLWMRRNPHDHMDVINFFREVA
;
A
#
# COMPACT_ATOMS: atom_id res chain seq x y z
N LEU A 1 20.69 -21.19 -32.66
CA LEU A 1 21.06 -19.97 -33.43
C LEU A 1 21.49 -18.89 -32.44
N GLU A 2 22.76 -18.47 -32.54
CA GLU A 2 23.30 -17.41 -31.66
C GLU A 2 23.53 -16.11 -32.49
N ILE A 3 22.93 -15.01 -32.01
CA ILE A 3 23.12 -13.69 -32.66
C ILE A 3 23.51 -12.70 -31.55
N ASN A 4 24.71 -12.08 -31.71
CA ASN A 4 25.27 -11.11 -30.76
C ASN A 4 25.36 -11.63 -29.31
N GLY A 5 25.71 -12.93 -29.13
CA GLY A 5 25.81 -13.57 -27.81
C GLY A 5 24.46 -13.96 -27.18
N ILE A 6 23.37 -13.90 -27.96
CA ILE A 6 22.02 -14.32 -27.51
C ILE A 6 21.69 -15.66 -28.15
N ASP A 7 21.49 -16.69 -27.36
CA ASP A 7 20.99 -17.99 -27.82
C ASP A 7 19.49 -17.95 -28.07
N LEU A 8 19.13 -17.79 -29.36
CA LEU A 8 17.74 -17.73 -29.78
C LEU A 8 16.97 -19.04 -29.61
N ASP A 9 17.66 -20.20 -29.73
CA ASP A 9 17.03 -21.50 -29.54
C ASP A 9 16.73 -21.75 -28.06
N GLY A 10 17.64 -21.33 -27.18
CA GLY A 10 17.40 -21.35 -25.73
C GLY A 10 16.22 -20.46 -25.31
N LEU A 11 16.17 -19.24 -25.86
CA LEU A 11 15.04 -18.31 -25.61
C LEU A 11 13.73 -18.84 -26.15
N ALA A 12 13.73 -19.44 -27.37
CA ALA A 12 12.54 -20.05 -27.95
C ALA A 12 12.04 -21.22 -27.08
N HIS A 13 12.95 -22.06 -26.59
CA HIS A 13 12.62 -23.18 -25.72
C HIS A 13 12.13 -22.71 -24.33
N GLU A 14 12.62 -21.60 -23.80
CA GLU A 14 12.09 -20.98 -22.59
C GLU A 14 10.72 -20.37 -22.82
N ALA A 15 10.50 -19.73 -23.97
CA ALA A 15 9.22 -19.14 -24.36
C ALA A 15 8.12 -20.23 -24.54
N GLU A 16 8.46 -21.38 -25.08
CA GLU A 16 7.56 -22.53 -25.19
C GLU A 16 7.06 -23.09 -23.84
N LYS A 17 7.78 -22.80 -22.75
CA LYS A 17 7.38 -23.19 -21.39
C LYS A 17 6.43 -22.22 -20.72
N ILE A 18 6.20 -21.06 -21.29
CA ILE A 18 5.25 -20.06 -20.75
C ILE A 18 3.83 -20.48 -21.17
N GLU A 19 3.15 -21.20 -20.28
CA GLU A 19 1.73 -21.45 -20.43
C GLU A 19 0.94 -20.18 -20.11
N LEU A 20 0.38 -19.55 -21.15
CA LEU A 20 -0.55 -18.45 -20.95
C LEU A 20 -1.87 -18.97 -20.38
N PRO A 21 -2.49 -18.28 -19.42
CA PRO A 21 -3.79 -18.67 -18.91
C PRO A 21 -4.84 -18.65 -20.03
N ALA A 22 -5.74 -19.62 -20.03
CA ALA A 22 -6.85 -19.64 -20.97
C ALA A 22 -7.72 -18.38 -20.80
N PRO A 23 -8.17 -17.75 -21.89
CA PRO A 23 -9.02 -16.58 -21.81
C PRO A 23 -10.35 -16.88 -21.10
N VAL A 24 -10.69 -16.09 -20.10
CA VAL A 24 -11.95 -16.17 -19.36
C VAL A 24 -12.93 -15.17 -19.98
N LYS A 25 -13.96 -15.64 -20.66
CA LYS A 25 -14.94 -14.79 -21.33
C LYS A 25 -15.57 -13.78 -20.36
N GLY A 26 -15.50 -12.50 -20.71
CA GLY A 26 -16.03 -11.40 -19.92
C GLY A 26 -15.14 -10.98 -18.73
N ARG A 27 -13.91 -11.53 -18.62
CA ARG A 27 -12.94 -11.04 -17.65
C ARG A 27 -12.38 -9.71 -18.11
N VAL A 28 -12.46 -8.70 -17.25
CA VAL A 28 -11.93 -7.35 -17.45
C VAL A 28 -10.64 -7.20 -16.65
N LEU A 29 -9.57 -6.79 -17.31
CA LEU A 29 -8.34 -6.34 -16.66
C LEU A 29 -8.47 -4.84 -16.34
N HIS A 30 -8.52 -4.48 -15.08
CA HIS A 30 -8.47 -3.10 -14.58
C HIS A 30 -7.03 -2.68 -14.40
N VAL A 31 -6.60 -1.66 -15.15
CA VAL A 31 -5.20 -1.20 -15.18
C VAL A 31 -5.07 0.17 -14.55
N ASP A 32 -4.10 0.30 -13.64
CA ASP A 32 -3.63 1.59 -13.12
C ASP A 32 -2.90 2.35 -14.22
N ALA A 33 -3.64 3.21 -14.92
CA ALA A 33 -3.09 3.97 -16.03
C ALA A 33 -2.28 5.20 -15.58
N ASP A 34 -2.40 5.64 -14.33
CA ASP A 34 -1.53 6.69 -13.77
C ASP A 34 -0.10 6.18 -13.65
N PHE A 35 0.08 4.96 -13.12
CA PHE A 35 1.37 4.32 -13.05
C PHE A 35 1.90 3.95 -14.45
N LEU A 36 1.04 3.40 -15.32
CA LEU A 36 1.43 3.04 -16.69
C LEU A 36 1.91 4.26 -17.49
N ALA A 37 1.19 5.39 -17.40
CA ALA A 37 1.59 6.65 -18.05
C ALA A 37 2.94 7.13 -17.53
N TYR A 38 3.16 7.06 -16.21
CA TYR A 38 4.45 7.40 -15.60
C TYR A 38 5.56 6.47 -16.11
N GLN A 39 5.35 5.17 -16.11
CA GLN A 39 6.33 4.17 -16.56
C GLN A 39 6.73 4.37 -18.04
N CYS A 40 5.75 4.61 -18.91
CA CYS A 40 6.02 4.83 -20.33
C CYS A 40 6.75 6.17 -20.59
N SER A 41 6.42 7.23 -19.83
CA SER A 41 6.98 8.56 -20.02
C SER A 41 8.24 8.84 -19.19
N ALA A 42 8.62 7.97 -18.25
CA ALA A 42 9.84 8.14 -17.47
C ALA A 42 11.07 7.99 -18.35
N GLU A 43 12.00 8.94 -18.20
CA GLU A 43 13.30 8.98 -18.89
C GLU A 43 14.41 9.12 -17.85
N LYS A 44 15.60 8.62 -18.16
CA LYS A 44 16.75 8.80 -17.29
C LYS A 44 17.19 10.25 -17.28
N VAL A 45 17.70 10.70 -16.15
CA VAL A 45 18.15 12.09 -15.95
C VAL A 45 19.29 12.46 -16.90
N ASP A 46 20.12 11.50 -17.28
CA ASP A 46 21.24 11.69 -18.21
C ASP A 46 20.81 11.72 -19.68
N GLY A 47 19.50 11.52 -19.96
CA GLY A 47 18.97 11.51 -21.32
C GLY A 47 19.39 10.33 -22.18
N SER A 48 20.03 9.29 -21.59
CA SER A 48 20.52 8.12 -22.34
C SER A 48 19.42 7.22 -22.90
N ASP A 49 18.17 7.42 -22.47
CA ASP A 49 16.99 6.64 -22.86
C ASP A 49 15.82 7.52 -23.33
N GLN A 50 16.15 8.65 -23.98
CA GLN A 50 15.12 9.52 -24.57
C GLN A 50 14.20 8.74 -25.51
N LYS A 51 12.90 8.91 -25.29
CA LYS A 51 11.83 8.24 -26.06
C LYS A 51 11.06 9.27 -26.87
N THR A 52 10.69 8.91 -28.08
CA THR A 52 9.69 9.68 -28.82
C THR A 52 8.29 9.41 -28.23
N PHE A 53 7.35 10.31 -28.50
CA PHE A 53 5.96 10.07 -28.07
C PHE A 53 5.36 8.82 -28.72
N ASP A 54 5.77 8.48 -29.94
CA ASP A 54 5.34 7.26 -30.63
C ASP A 54 5.90 6.00 -29.97
N ASP A 55 7.14 6.02 -29.50
CA ASP A 55 7.72 4.92 -28.71
C ASP A 55 6.92 4.71 -27.41
N MET A 56 6.56 5.81 -26.74
CA MET A 56 5.77 5.75 -25.50
C MET A 56 4.38 5.14 -25.73
N LYS A 57 3.70 5.55 -26.83
CA LYS A 57 2.40 4.99 -27.23
C LYS A 57 2.51 3.50 -27.55
N HIS A 58 3.54 3.13 -28.35
CA HIS A 58 3.80 1.75 -28.68
C HIS A 58 4.03 0.90 -27.44
N ASN A 59 4.89 1.35 -26.52
CA ASN A 59 5.19 0.66 -25.27
C ASN A 59 3.93 0.47 -24.41
N ALA A 60 3.08 1.51 -24.31
CA ALA A 60 1.81 1.40 -23.57
C ALA A 60 0.91 0.31 -24.16
N GLY A 61 0.79 0.27 -25.50
CA GLY A 61 0.03 -0.77 -26.21
C GLY A 61 0.59 -2.17 -25.96
N VAL A 62 1.90 -2.34 -26.03
CA VAL A 62 2.58 -3.62 -25.76
C VAL A 62 2.32 -4.06 -24.32
N ILE A 63 2.53 -3.19 -23.35
CA ILE A 63 2.34 -3.52 -21.92
C ILE A 63 0.89 -3.92 -21.65
N VAL A 64 -0.09 -3.13 -22.10
CA VAL A 64 -1.52 -3.41 -21.88
C VAL A 64 -1.92 -4.75 -22.52
N ASN A 65 -1.49 -5.02 -23.76
CA ASN A 65 -1.80 -6.27 -24.43
C ASN A 65 -1.13 -7.47 -23.76
N THR A 66 0.12 -7.34 -23.34
CA THR A 66 0.83 -8.38 -22.59
C THR A 66 0.12 -8.71 -21.29
N MET A 67 -0.23 -7.69 -20.51
CA MET A 67 -0.97 -7.88 -19.25
C MET A 67 -2.34 -8.52 -19.47
N LYS A 68 -3.05 -8.12 -20.54
CA LYS A 68 -4.33 -8.73 -20.92
C LYS A 68 -4.18 -10.22 -21.16
N LEU A 69 -3.15 -10.65 -21.88
CA LEU A 69 -2.84 -12.06 -22.13
C LEU A 69 -2.51 -12.81 -20.84
N LEU A 70 -1.61 -12.25 -20.03
CA LEU A 70 -1.19 -12.84 -18.75
C LEU A 70 -2.34 -12.93 -17.73
N ALA A 71 -3.29 -12.01 -17.80
CA ALA A 71 -4.50 -12.02 -16.97
C ALA A 71 -5.57 -13.02 -17.47
N GLY A 72 -5.41 -13.59 -18.67
CA GLY A 72 -6.49 -14.34 -19.33
C GLY A 72 -7.74 -13.48 -19.51
N ALA A 73 -7.59 -12.16 -19.70
CA ALA A 73 -8.71 -11.24 -19.82
C ALA A 73 -9.15 -11.09 -21.28
N THR A 74 -10.47 -10.97 -21.52
CA THR A 74 -11.02 -10.64 -22.85
C THR A 74 -11.11 -9.14 -23.08
N ASP A 75 -11.20 -8.38 -22.01
CA ASP A 75 -11.40 -6.94 -22.03
C ASP A 75 -10.39 -6.22 -21.11
N VAL A 76 -10.14 -4.95 -21.40
CA VAL A 76 -9.27 -4.08 -20.60
C VAL A 76 -10.01 -2.79 -20.28
N HIS A 77 -9.83 -2.28 -19.08
CA HIS A 77 -10.33 -0.97 -18.67
C HIS A 77 -9.26 -0.22 -17.89
N LEU A 78 -8.91 0.97 -18.36
CA LEU A 78 -7.90 1.82 -17.76
C LEU A 78 -8.54 2.80 -16.77
N HIS A 79 -7.88 3.03 -15.65
CA HIS A 79 -8.32 3.98 -14.64
C HIS A 79 -7.29 5.11 -14.48
N LEU A 80 -7.76 6.35 -14.46
CA LEU A 80 -6.93 7.55 -14.42
C LEU A 80 -7.44 8.53 -13.36
N THR A 81 -6.51 9.18 -12.67
CA THR A 81 -6.78 10.31 -11.80
C THR A 81 -6.43 11.60 -12.55
N PRO A 82 -7.39 12.31 -13.14
CA PRO A 82 -7.12 13.51 -13.93
C PRO A 82 -6.62 14.67 -13.05
N SER A 83 -6.00 15.66 -13.69
CA SER A 83 -5.69 16.93 -13.05
C SER A 83 -6.98 17.58 -12.55
N GLY A 84 -6.99 18.01 -11.28
CA GLY A 84 -8.18 18.59 -10.65
C GLY A 84 -9.11 17.58 -9.97
N SER A 85 -8.76 16.30 -9.93
CA SER A 85 -9.44 15.34 -9.05
C SER A 85 -9.32 15.80 -7.59
N ASP A 86 -10.43 15.69 -6.83
CA ASP A 86 -10.43 15.97 -5.39
C ASP A 86 -9.83 14.82 -4.57
N LYS A 87 -9.48 13.71 -5.24
CA LYS A 87 -8.89 12.51 -4.66
C LYS A 87 -9.64 11.97 -3.43
N GLY A 88 -10.97 12.07 -3.47
CA GLY A 88 -11.81 11.66 -2.36
C GLY A 88 -11.64 12.54 -1.12
N ARG A 89 -11.22 13.79 -1.30
CA ARG A 89 -10.96 14.77 -0.23
C ARG A 89 -9.85 14.34 0.77
N ARG A 90 -8.95 13.43 0.37
CA ARG A 90 -7.87 12.95 1.26
C ARG A 90 -6.98 14.08 1.80
N PHE A 91 -6.79 15.17 1.05
CA PHE A 91 -6.05 16.35 1.52
C PHE A 91 -6.72 17.05 2.71
N GLU A 92 -8.06 17.04 2.77
CA GLU A 92 -8.83 17.65 3.87
C GLU A 92 -8.91 16.70 5.09
N LEU A 93 -8.89 15.40 4.84
CA LEU A 93 -8.99 14.39 5.88
C LEU A 93 -7.70 14.21 6.69
N ALA A 94 -6.55 14.61 6.15
CA ALA A 94 -5.24 14.38 6.72
C ALA A 94 -4.99 15.18 7.99
N ILE A 95 -4.77 14.51 9.13
CA ILE A 95 -4.58 15.12 10.45
C ILE A 95 -3.13 15.06 10.90
N GLN A 96 -2.46 13.92 10.79
CA GLN A 96 -1.11 13.76 11.35
C GLN A 96 -0.01 14.31 10.44
N ARG A 97 -0.19 14.23 9.13
CA ARG A 97 0.73 14.73 8.09
C ARG A 97 -0.06 15.19 6.88
N GLU A 98 0.52 16.08 6.08
CA GLU A 98 -0.06 16.48 4.80
C GLU A 98 -0.09 15.29 3.83
N TYR A 99 -1.28 14.94 3.31
CA TYR A 99 -1.43 13.87 2.33
C TYR A 99 -0.57 14.15 1.08
N GLN A 100 0.25 13.18 0.66
CA GLN A 100 1.18 13.30 -0.46
C GLN A 100 2.14 14.51 -0.42
N GLY A 101 2.34 15.14 0.74
CA GLY A 101 3.21 16.31 0.90
C GLY A 101 4.67 16.06 0.47
N ASN A 102 5.13 14.81 0.53
CA ASN A 102 6.46 14.39 0.07
C ASN A 102 6.60 14.25 -1.46
N ARG A 103 5.55 14.51 -2.24
CA ARG A 103 5.55 14.42 -3.72
C ARG A 103 5.62 15.77 -4.41
N GLN A 104 5.42 16.89 -3.70
CA GLN A 104 5.23 18.23 -4.29
C GLN A 104 6.44 18.68 -5.10
N ASP A 105 7.65 18.42 -4.63
CA ASP A 105 8.90 18.90 -5.25
C ASP A 105 9.55 17.87 -6.21
N LYS A 106 8.88 16.75 -6.49
CA LYS A 106 9.46 15.74 -7.38
C LYS A 106 9.18 16.10 -8.84
N PRO A 107 10.22 16.12 -9.70
CA PRO A 107 10.03 16.36 -11.12
C PRO A 107 9.17 15.26 -11.74
N LYS A 108 8.20 15.66 -12.56
CA LYS A 108 7.35 14.74 -13.31
C LYS A 108 7.93 14.52 -14.71
N PRO A 109 7.77 13.33 -15.30
CA PRO A 109 8.15 13.09 -16.67
C PRO A 109 7.52 14.11 -17.63
N ARG A 110 8.29 14.54 -18.62
CA ARG A 110 7.90 15.60 -19.59
C ARG A 110 6.57 15.28 -20.29
N TYR A 111 6.38 14.04 -20.69
CA TYR A 111 5.22 13.61 -21.48
C TYR A 111 4.09 13.00 -20.65
N LEU A 112 4.18 13.02 -19.31
CA LEU A 112 3.21 12.35 -18.43
C LEU A 112 1.76 12.76 -18.71
N HIS A 113 1.48 14.07 -18.86
CA HIS A 113 0.11 14.54 -19.11
C HIS A 113 -0.41 14.09 -20.48
N ILE A 114 0.44 14.24 -21.53
CA ILE A 114 0.06 13.84 -22.89
C ILE A 114 -0.15 12.32 -22.98
N MET A 115 0.62 11.53 -22.24
CA MET A 115 0.43 10.07 -22.17
C MET A 115 -0.89 9.70 -21.48
N ARG A 116 -1.27 10.40 -20.40
CA ARG A 116 -2.59 10.21 -19.76
C ARG A 116 -3.74 10.52 -20.72
N ASP A 117 -3.67 11.65 -21.42
CA ASP A 117 -4.68 12.05 -22.40
C ASP A 117 -4.76 11.03 -23.55
N TYR A 118 -3.62 10.57 -24.06
CA TYR A 118 -3.56 9.51 -25.07
C TYR A 118 -4.24 8.22 -24.56
N MET A 119 -3.90 7.75 -23.36
CA MET A 119 -4.46 6.52 -22.80
C MET A 119 -5.97 6.63 -22.59
N ALA A 120 -6.46 7.78 -22.12
CA ALA A 120 -7.88 8.04 -21.96
C ALA A 120 -8.67 8.01 -23.29
N GLY A 121 -8.02 8.33 -24.42
CA GLY A 121 -8.64 8.33 -25.73
C GLY A 121 -8.43 7.05 -26.55
N ALA A 122 -7.31 6.34 -26.32
CA ALA A 122 -6.91 5.17 -27.11
C ALA A 122 -7.44 3.83 -26.56
N PHE A 123 -7.82 3.78 -25.30
CA PHE A 123 -8.32 2.58 -24.61
C PHE A 123 -9.67 2.85 -23.94
N PRO A 124 -10.47 1.79 -23.68
CA PRO A 124 -11.58 1.92 -22.73
C PRO A 124 -11.04 2.42 -21.39
N ALA A 125 -11.48 3.61 -20.96
CA ALA A 125 -10.92 4.24 -19.79
C ALA A 125 -11.96 5.05 -19.00
N THR A 126 -11.70 5.24 -17.70
CA THR A 126 -12.47 6.13 -16.83
C THR A 126 -11.53 7.14 -16.15
N ASN A 127 -11.87 8.42 -16.26
CA ASN A 127 -11.26 9.51 -15.51
C ASN A 127 -12.02 9.75 -14.20
N HIS A 128 -11.33 9.59 -13.05
CA HIS A 128 -11.91 9.71 -11.72
C HIS A 128 -11.70 11.10 -11.12
N PHE A 129 -12.72 11.95 -11.18
CA PHE A 129 -12.65 13.34 -10.65
C PHE A 129 -12.94 13.44 -9.15
N LEU A 130 -13.76 12.53 -8.61
CA LEU A 130 -14.20 12.52 -7.21
C LEU A 130 -13.51 11.44 -6.35
N CYS A 131 -12.45 10.82 -6.87
CA CYS A 131 -11.62 9.83 -6.18
C CYS A 131 -10.32 9.61 -6.95
N GLU A 132 -9.47 8.72 -6.49
CA GLU A 132 -8.28 8.28 -7.21
C GLU A 132 -8.61 7.08 -8.13
N ALA A 133 -7.74 6.80 -9.09
CA ALA A 133 -7.88 5.64 -10.00
C ALA A 133 -8.03 4.33 -9.24
N ASP A 134 -7.27 4.19 -8.14
CA ASP A 134 -7.29 3.03 -7.26
C ASP A 134 -8.66 2.77 -6.63
N ASP A 135 -9.36 3.84 -6.21
CA ASP A 135 -10.72 3.75 -5.69
C ASP A 135 -11.69 3.24 -6.77
N GLY A 136 -11.47 3.66 -8.02
CA GLY A 136 -12.25 3.20 -9.17
C GLY A 136 -12.04 1.71 -9.46
N MET A 137 -10.78 1.27 -9.49
CA MET A 137 -10.43 -0.15 -9.67
C MET A 137 -10.99 -1.01 -8.54
N SER A 138 -10.81 -0.57 -7.30
CA SER A 138 -11.35 -1.23 -6.12
C SER A 138 -12.87 -1.40 -6.19
N SER A 139 -13.59 -0.33 -6.53
CA SER A 139 -15.05 -0.36 -6.67
C SER A 139 -15.52 -1.36 -7.71
N GLN A 140 -14.83 -1.49 -8.84
CA GLN A 140 -15.16 -2.47 -9.90
C GLN A 140 -14.91 -3.90 -9.42
N GLN A 141 -13.79 -4.14 -8.75
CA GLN A 141 -13.47 -5.45 -8.17
C GLN A 141 -14.52 -5.89 -7.14
N TYR A 142 -14.89 -5.00 -6.22
CA TYR A 142 -15.96 -5.29 -5.25
C TYR A 142 -17.31 -5.53 -5.92
N ALA A 143 -17.65 -4.77 -6.97
CA ALA A 143 -18.88 -4.97 -7.73
C ALA A 143 -18.93 -6.37 -8.36
N ALA A 144 -17.83 -6.84 -8.94
CA ALA A 144 -17.74 -8.20 -9.49
C ALA A 144 -17.90 -9.28 -8.42
N ILE A 145 -17.27 -9.09 -7.25
CA ILE A 145 -17.40 -10.01 -6.11
C ILE A 145 -18.85 -10.08 -5.63
N LEU A 146 -19.49 -8.93 -5.43
CA LEU A 146 -20.90 -8.85 -4.98
C LEU A 146 -21.88 -9.47 -5.98
N ALA A 147 -21.56 -9.41 -7.28
CA ALA A 147 -22.32 -10.06 -8.34
C ALA A 147 -22.09 -11.58 -8.44
N GLY A 148 -21.23 -12.17 -7.60
CA GLY A 148 -20.83 -13.58 -7.70
C GLY A 148 -19.94 -13.88 -8.94
N GLN A 149 -19.25 -12.84 -9.46
CA GLN A 149 -18.43 -12.88 -10.67
C GLN A 149 -16.98 -12.50 -10.37
N ALA A 150 -16.45 -12.90 -9.22
CA ALA A 150 -15.09 -12.54 -8.77
C ALA A 150 -14.01 -12.92 -9.80
N ASP A 151 -14.21 -14.00 -10.57
CA ASP A 151 -13.33 -14.46 -11.64
C ASP A 151 -13.34 -13.55 -12.89
N LYS A 152 -14.30 -12.61 -13.00
CA LYS A 152 -14.46 -11.69 -14.13
C LYS A 152 -13.77 -10.34 -13.95
N SER A 153 -13.14 -10.10 -12.83
CA SER A 153 -12.42 -8.86 -12.54
C SER A 153 -11.02 -9.18 -12.04
N ILE A 154 -10.02 -8.49 -12.57
CA ILE A 154 -8.63 -8.61 -12.15
C ILE A 154 -7.95 -7.25 -12.16
N ILE A 155 -7.24 -6.89 -11.09
CA ILE A 155 -6.54 -5.62 -10.95
C ILE A 155 -5.07 -5.79 -11.34
N ALA A 156 -4.52 -4.86 -12.13
CA ALA A 156 -3.09 -4.71 -12.38
C ALA A 156 -2.62 -3.32 -11.94
N SER A 157 -1.87 -3.25 -10.86
CA SER A 157 -1.25 -2.02 -10.34
C SER A 157 0.06 -2.33 -9.62
N LYS A 158 0.94 -1.33 -9.57
CA LYS A 158 2.13 -1.30 -8.68
C LYS A 158 1.80 -0.70 -7.33
N ASP A 159 0.64 -0.10 -7.17
CA ASP A 159 0.25 0.45 -5.88
C ASP A 159 -0.12 -0.68 -4.92
N LYS A 160 0.67 -0.78 -3.85
CA LYS A 160 0.46 -1.80 -2.81
C LYS A 160 -0.86 -1.64 -2.06
N ASP A 161 -1.46 -0.43 -2.10
CA ASP A 161 -2.69 -0.17 -1.36
C ASP A 161 -3.87 -0.91 -1.98
N LEU A 162 -3.84 -1.16 -3.30
CA LEU A 162 -4.79 -2.03 -3.97
C LEU A 162 -4.72 -3.50 -3.51
N ASN A 163 -3.60 -3.94 -2.94
CA ASN A 163 -3.51 -5.29 -2.38
C ASN A 163 -4.49 -5.53 -1.21
N GLN A 164 -5.05 -4.47 -0.60
CA GLN A 164 -6.12 -4.59 0.40
C GLN A 164 -7.42 -5.13 -0.17
N VAL A 165 -7.63 -4.99 -1.49
CA VAL A 165 -8.86 -5.36 -2.18
C VAL A 165 -8.87 -6.87 -2.39
N PRO A 166 -9.92 -7.61 -1.97
CA PRO A 166 -10.01 -9.05 -2.23
C PRO A 166 -10.25 -9.32 -3.72
N GLY A 167 -9.94 -10.55 -4.15
CA GLY A 167 -10.13 -11.01 -5.53
C GLY A 167 -8.81 -11.15 -6.29
N LEU A 168 -8.88 -11.11 -7.63
CA LEU A 168 -7.72 -11.39 -8.47
C LEU A 168 -6.85 -10.15 -8.70
N HIS A 169 -5.55 -10.35 -8.57
CA HIS A 169 -4.52 -9.36 -8.88
C HIS A 169 -3.50 -9.93 -9.86
N LEU A 170 -3.14 -9.19 -10.88
CA LEU A 170 -2.01 -9.50 -11.74
C LEU A 170 -0.78 -8.80 -11.17
N ASP A 171 0.20 -9.56 -10.72
CA ASP A 171 1.49 -9.00 -10.32
C ASP A 171 2.16 -8.36 -11.53
N TRP A 172 2.43 -7.07 -11.42
CA TRP A 172 2.93 -6.24 -12.52
C TRP A 172 4.32 -6.66 -13.02
N ASP A 173 5.16 -7.19 -12.12
CA ASP A 173 6.55 -7.54 -12.44
C ASP A 173 6.68 -8.96 -12.98
N THR A 174 5.91 -9.88 -12.42
CA THR A 174 6.03 -11.31 -12.75
C THR A 174 4.96 -11.80 -13.72
N GLY A 175 3.86 -11.07 -13.87
CA GLY A 175 2.71 -11.49 -14.66
C GLY A 175 1.93 -12.65 -14.04
N THR A 176 2.18 -12.99 -12.77
CA THR A 176 1.44 -14.05 -12.07
C THR A 176 0.13 -13.54 -11.51
N ILE A 177 -0.90 -14.39 -11.53
CA ILE A 177 -2.20 -14.07 -10.92
C ILE A 177 -2.16 -14.50 -9.46
N ILE A 178 -2.52 -13.56 -8.57
CA ILE A 178 -2.63 -13.75 -7.14
C ILE A 178 -4.09 -13.57 -6.75
N GLU A 179 -4.63 -14.47 -5.95
CA GLU A 179 -5.97 -14.36 -5.39
C GLU A 179 -5.88 -13.88 -3.94
N ALA A 180 -6.33 -12.66 -3.70
CA ALA A 180 -6.40 -12.07 -2.37
C ALA A 180 -7.69 -12.48 -1.66
N GLY A 181 -7.55 -13.14 -0.51
CA GLY A 181 -8.70 -13.44 0.36
C GLY A 181 -9.25 -12.18 1.03
N THR A 182 -10.49 -12.23 1.50
CA THR A 182 -11.17 -11.08 2.14
C THR A 182 -10.39 -10.53 3.33
N PHE A 183 -9.96 -11.38 4.27
CA PHE A 183 -9.09 -10.96 5.37
C PHE A 183 -7.62 -10.97 4.95
N GLY A 184 -7.18 -12.01 4.26
CA GLY A 184 -5.85 -12.12 3.67
C GLY A 184 -4.70 -12.30 4.65
N GLU A 185 -3.53 -11.88 4.26
CA GLU A 185 -2.28 -12.10 4.99
C GLU A 185 -1.34 -10.89 4.95
N VAL A 186 -0.36 -10.90 5.87
CA VAL A 186 0.72 -9.90 5.95
C VAL A 186 2.04 -10.62 6.18
N TYR A 187 3.06 -10.20 5.44
CA TYR A 187 4.41 -10.76 5.51
C TYR A 187 5.49 -9.70 5.31
N LEU A 188 6.74 -10.07 5.60
CA LEU A 188 7.91 -9.22 5.37
C LEU A 188 8.58 -9.59 4.05
N ARG A 189 8.80 -8.60 3.20
CA ARG A 189 9.63 -8.70 2.02
C ARG A 189 10.94 -7.95 2.24
N THR A 190 12.05 -8.53 1.78
CA THR A 190 13.36 -7.87 1.81
C THR A 190 13.63 -7.28 0.42
N ARG A 191 13.89 -5.98 0.35
CA ARG A 191 14.33 -5.31 -0.89
C ARG A 191 15.78 -5.69 -1.21
N PRO A 192 16.24 -5.50 -2.46
CA PRO A 192 17.66 -5.71 -2.82
C PRO A 192 18.64 -4.93 -1.92
N SER A 193 18.22 -3.77 -1.39
CA SER A 193 18.98 -2.97 -0.42
C SER A 193 19.11 -3.60 0.98
N GLY A 194 18.52 -4.77 1.24
CA GLY A 194 18.43 -5.38 2.57
C GLY A 194 17.33 -4.81 3.46
N THR A 195 16.61 -3.76 3.02
CA THR A 195 15.54 -3.13 3.80
C THR A 195 14.31 -4.04 3.86
N LYS A 196 13.83 -4.34 5.06
CA LYS A 196 12.57 -5.06 5.27
C LYS A 196 11.38 -4.12 5.10
N VAL A 197 10.43 -4.51 4.27
CA VAL A 197 9.17 -3.79 4.04
C VAL A 197 7.99 -4.70 4.32
N LEU A 198 6.91 -4.12 4.83
CA LEU A 198 5.66 -4.82 5.03
C LEU A 198 4.95 -4.97 3.68
N SER A 199 4.45 -6.17 3.44
CA SER A 199 3.63 -6.51 2.28
C SER A 199 2.48 -7.38 2.73
N GLY A 200 1.44 -7.51 1.92
CA GLY A 200 0.29 -8.33 2.26
C GLY A 200 -0.80 -8.21 1.22
N TYR A 201 -1.83 -9.03 1.40
CA TYR A 201 -3.05 -9.03 0.60
C TYR A 201 -4.27 -9.10 1.51
N GLY A 202 -5.41 -8.59 1.03
CA GLY A 202 -6.65 -8.53 1.77
C GLY A 202 -6.63 -7.48 2.89
N GLN A 203 -7.73 -7.41 3.63
CA GLN A 203 -7.93 -6.35 4.62
C GLN A 203 -7.06 -6.46 5.87
N LYS A 204 -6.37 -7.56 6.09
CA LYS A 204 -5.32 -7.65 7.11
C LYS A 204 -4.19 -6.67 6.82
N PHE A 205 -3.90 -6.43 5.54
CA PHE A 205 -2.91 -5.43 5.12
C PHE A 205 -3.36 -4.00 5.44
N PHE A 206 -4.65 -3.66 5.27
CA PHE A 206 -5.20 -2.39 5.75
C PHE A 206 -4.93 -2.17 7.25
N TRP A 207 -5.24 -3.15 8.11
CA TRP A 207 -4.97 -3.05 9.54
C TRP A 207 -3.48 -2.90 9.86
N ALA A 208 -2.63 -3.55 9.08
CA ALA A 208 -1.20 -3.41 9.21
C ALA A 208 -0.71 -2.00 8.84
N GLN A 209 -1.27 -1.41 7.77
CA GLN A 209 -0.98 -0.03 7.36
C GLN A 209 -1.48 0.99 8.38
N MET A 210 -2.59 0.75 9.06
CA MET A 210 -3.03 1.58 10.20
C MET A 210 -1.94 1.72 11.28
N LEU A 211 -1.06 0.73 11.42
CA LEU A 211 0.04 0.77 12.39
C LEU A 211 1.34 1.31 11.79
N VAL A 212 1.73 0.85 10.59
CA VAL A 212 3.03 1.23 10.00
C VAL A 212 2.96 2.52 9.18
N GLY A 213 1.75 2.95 8.79
CA GLY A 213 1.52 4.06 7.87
C GLY A 213 1.84 3.72 6.42
N ASP A 214 1.81 4.75 5.58
CA ASP A 214 2.27 4.70 4.19
C ASP A 214 3.21 5.86 3.86
N THR A 215 4.45 5.53 3.59
CA THR A 215 5.47 6.52 3.24
C THR A 215 5.29 7.07 1.83
N ALA A 216 4.62 6.33 0.92
CA ALA A 216 4.38 6.79 -0.45
C ALA A 216 3.39 7.96 -0.47
N ASP A 217 2.34 7.88 0.35
CA ASP A 217 1.31 8.91 0.48
C ASP A 217 1.48 9.81 1.71
N ASN A 218 2.60 9.68 2.40
CA ASN A 218 2.93 10.45 3.61
C ASN A 218 1.93 10.23 4.75
N ILE A 219 1.37 9.03 4.87
CA ILE A 219 0.45 8.65 5.94
C ILE A 219 1.26 8.12 7.13
N GLN A 220 1.02 8.66 8.32
CA GLN A 220 1.84 8.37 9.50
C GLN A 220 1.57 6.99 10.10
N GLY A 221 0.32 6.53 10.10
CA GLY A 221 -0.12 5.39 10.89
C GLY A 221 -0.04 5.67 12.41
N LEU A 222 0.13 4.62 13.22
CA LEU A 222 0.36 4.78 14.64
C LEU A 222 1.82 5.22 14.89
N PRO A 223 2.06 6.42 15.44
CA PRO A 223 3.42 6.94 15.55
C PRO A 223 4.36 6.06 16.38
N LYS A 224 3.86 5.53 17.52
CA LYS A 224 4.63 4.68 18.43
C LYS A 224 3.74 3.78 19.27
N LEU A 225 4.26 2.63 19.69
CA LEU A 225 3.67 1.84 20.77
C LEU A 225 4.03 2.45 22.12
N VAL A 226 3.06 2.45 23.03
CA VAL A 226 3.20 2.99 24.40
C VAL A 226 2.60 2.04 25.43
N GLY A 227 2.88 2.26 26.70
CA GLY A 227 2.32 1.54 27.82
C GLY A 227 2.50 0.02 27.72
N HIS A 228 1.46 -0.73 28.07
CA HIS A 228 1.52 -2.19 28.05
C HIS A 228 1.75 -2.79 26.66
N PHE A 229 1.30 -2.14 25.56
CA PHE A 229 1.57 -2.61 24.20
C PHE A 229 3.05 -2.58 23.87
N LEU A 230 3.79 -1.55 24.35
CA LEU A 230 5.23 -1.50 24.21
C LEU A 230 5.90 -2.71 24.89
N ASN A 231 5.44 -3.07 26.07
CA ASN A 231 6.01 -4.17 26.86
C ASN A 231 5.71 -5.54 26.23
N ILE A 232 4.49 -5.72 25.68
CA ILE A 232 4.07 -6.99 25.05
C ILE A 232 4.77 -7.23 23.72
N PHE A 233 4.83 -6.20 22.86
CA PHE A 233 5.28 -6.36 21.48
C PHE A 233 6.73 -5.95 21.23
N LYS A 234 7.34 -5.22 22.15
CA LYS A 234 8.73 -4.80 22.07
C LYS A 234 9.47 -4.99 23.39
N PRO A 235 9.46 -6.19 23.99
CA PRO A 235 10.38 -6.49 25.08
C PRO A 235 11.79 -6.45 24.47
N THR A 236 12.62 -5.46 24.85
CA THR A 236 13.96 -5.38 24.28
C THR A 236 14.93 -6.21 25.12
N ALA A 237 15.88 -6.86 24.43
CA ALA A 237 17.08 -7.39 25.06
C ALA A 237 17.79 -6.34 25.94
N GLN A 238 17.75 -5.07 25.55
CA GLN A 238 18.24 -3.96 26.37
C GLN A 238 17.47 -3.78 27.69
N THR A 239 16.15 -4.04 27.72
CA THR A 239 15.36 -3.95 28.96
C THR A 239 15.67 -5.12 29.88
N SER A 240 15.78 -6.35 29.36
CA SER A 240 16.19 -7.52 30.12
C SER A 240 17.63 -7.38 30.61
N ALA A 241 18.55 -6.96 29.73
CA ALA A 241 19.92 -6.71 30.10
C ALA A 241 20.07 -5.59 31.13
N ALA A 242 19.25 -4.53 31.04
CA ALA A 242 19.24 -3.46 32.02
C ALA A 242 18.69 -3.94 33.39
N GLN A 243 17.67 -4.82 33.38
CA GLN A 243 17.14 -5.43 34.61
C GLN A 243 18.14 -6.39 35.25
N GLU A 244 18.79 -7.24 34.46
CA GLU A 244 19.87 -8.14 34.91
C GLU A 244 21.04 -7.32 35.48
N LEU A 245 21.44 -6.26 34.77
CA LEU A 245 22.50 -5.36 35.23
C LEU A 245 22.13 -4.67 36.54
N MET A 246 20.91 -4.20 36.69
CA MET A 246 20.43 -3.58 37.94
C MET A 246 20.41 -4.56 39.11
N SER A 247 20.03 -5.84 38.86
CA SER A 247 20.04 -6.88 39.90
C SER A 247 21.43 -7.30 40.35
N ALA A 248 22.43 -7.09 39.47
CA ALA A 248 23.84 -7.46 39.74
C ALA A 248 24.69 -6.33 40.35
N LEU A 249 24.21 -5.09 40.26
CA LEU A 249 24.97 -3.89 40.71
C LEU A 249 24.36 -3.28 41.96
N LYS A 250 25.21 -2.58 42.74
CA LYS A 250 24.76 -1.77 43.88
C LYS A 250 24.14 -0.47 43.38
N GLU A 251 23.13 0.04 44.10
CA GLU A 251 22.44 1.30 43.77
C GLU A 251 23.32 2.53 43.63
N THR A 252 24.51 2.48 44.23
CA THR A 252 25.53 3.55 44.18
C THR A 252 26.34 3.53 42.87
N ASP A 253 26.23 2.47 42.08
CA ASP A 253 26.99 2.32 40.85
C ASP A 253 26.47 3.24 39.72
N SER A 254 27.39 3.85 38.98
CA SER A 254 27.04 4.67 37.82
C SER A 254 26.33 3.87 36.71
N LYS A 255 26.69 2.58 36.57
CA LYS A 255 26.05 1.66 35.63
C LYS A 255 24.63 1.29 36.06
N PHE A 256 24.36 1.14 37.36
CA PHE A 256 23.02 0.94 37.89
C PHE A 256 22.13 2.15 37.58
N ARG A 257 22.59 3.36 37.83
CA ARG A 257 21.86 4.59 37.49
C ARG A 257 21.61 4.73 36.00
N SER A 258 22.58 4.33 35.15
CA SER A 258 22.41 4.33 33.71
C SER A 258 21.37 3.30 33.24
N ALA A 259 21.37 2.09 33.82
CA ALA A 259 20.38 1.05 33.54
C ALA A 259 18.97 1.47 34.02
N GLN A 260 18.88 2.07 35.21
CA GLN A 260 17.64 2.62 35.75
C GLN A 260 17.06 3.73 34.84
N LYS A 261 17.91 4.64 34.36
CA LYS A 261 17.49 5.67 33.40
C LYS A 261 17.02 5.07 32.10
N LEU A 262 17.71 4.05 31.59
CA LEU A 262 17.33 3.35 30.34
C LEU A 262 15.96 2.64 30.45
N LEU A 263 15.61 2.13 31.63
CA LEU A 263 14.30 1.57 31.93
C LEU A 263 13.22 2.64 32.12
N ALA A 264 13.56 3.74 32.80
CA ALA A 264 12.63 4.82 33.09
C ALA A 264 12.29 5.68 31.86
N ASP A 265 13.28 5.92 30.99
CA ASP A 265 13.12 6.76 29.79
C ASP A 265 12.35 6.06 28.64
N ARG A 266 12.06 4.76 28.81
CA ARG A 266 11.39 4.00 27.76
C ARG A 266 9.88 4.20 27.79
N LYS A 267 9.43 5.34 27.27
CA LYS A 267 7.99 5.69 27.20
C LYS A 267 7.32 5.25 25.89
N ALA A 268 8.09 5.00 24.83
CA ALA A 268 7.53 4.72 23.52
C ALA A 268 8.50 3.97 22.59
N GLY A 269 7.97 3.23 21.63
CA GLY A 269 8.76 2.49 20.62
C GLY A 269 8.16 2.59 19.22
N ALA A 270 9.00 2.82 18.21
CA ALA A 270 8.55 2.93 16.81
C ALA A 270 7.79 1.69 16.33
N CYS A 271 6.72 1.91 15.58
CA CYS A 271 5.86 0.90 14.97
C CYS A 271 6.38 0.59 13.54
N GLY A 272 7.50 -0.12 13.45
CA GLY A 272 8.13 -0.44 12.17
C GLY A 272 7.62 -1.74 11.55
N PRO A 273 7.98 -2.04 10.27
CA PRO A 273 7.47 -3.17 9.50
C PRO A 273 7.61 -4.53 10.20
N VAL A 274 8.77 -4.81 10.79
CA VAL A 274 9.05 -6.09 11.47
C VAL A 274 8.09 -6.28 12.65
N LEU A 275 7.96 -5.25 13.47
CA LEU A 275 7.08 -5.28 14.63
C LEU A 275 5.61 -5.42 14.22
N VAL A 276 5.18 -4.71 13.20
CA VAL A 276 3.80 -4.79 12.71
C VAL A 276 3.50 -6.17 12.14
N ALA A 277 4.44 -6.80 11.44
CA ALA A 277 4.27 -8.19 10.99
C ALA A 277 4.07 -9.16 12.18
N GLU A 278 4.84 -9.00 13.26
CA GLU A 278 4.68 -9.80 14.49
C GLU A 278 3.33 -9.56 15.18
N ILE A 279 2.88 -8.31 15.22
CA ILE A 279 1.54 -7.96 15.76
C ILE A 279 0.46 -8.62 14.92
N MET A 280 0.53 -8.48 13.60
CA MET A 280 -0.47 -9.02 12.67
C MET A 280 -0.47 -10.55 12.63
N ALA A 281 0.64 -11.22 12.90
CA ALA A 281 0.68 -12.68 13.02
C ALA A 281 -0.25 -13.22 14.12
N ARG A 282 -0.58 -12.40 15.12
CA ARG A 282 -1.52 -12.74 16.22
C ARG A 282 -2.97 -12.39 15.94
N VAL A 283 -3.27 -11.86 14.77
CA VAL A 283 -4.60 -11.37 14.37
C VAL A 283 -5.19 -12.27 13.29
N ASN A 284 -6.37 -12.82 13.54
CA ASN A 284 -6.98 -13.84 12.68
C ASN A 284 -8.28 -13.38 11.98
N ASN A 285 -8.86 -12.25 12.40
CA ASN A 285 -10.09 -11.72 11.83
C ASN A 285 -10.22 -10.21 12.05
N HIS A 286 -11.20 -9.60 11.39
CA HIS A 286 -11.45 -8.16 11.47
C HIS A 286 -11.75 -7.65 12.87
N ASN A 287 -12.55 -8.38 13.64
CA ASN A 287 -12.93 -7.97 15.00
C ASN A 287 -11.70 -7.84 15.92
N THR A 288 -10.83 -8.86 15.90
CA THR A 288 -9.57 -8.83 16.67
C THR A 288 -8.63 -7.72 16.18
N ALA A 289 -8.54 -7.52 14.86
CA ALA A 289 -7.74 -6.44 14.28
C ALA A 289 -8.22 -5.07 14.72
N PHE A 290 -9.52 -4.82 14.55
CA PHE A 290 -10.16 -3.56 14.95
C PHE A 290 -9.94 -3.24 16.42
N LYS A 291 -10.26 -4.19 17.31
CA LYS A 291 -10.10 -4.00 18.77
C LYS A 291 -8.67 -3.71 19.16
N LEU A 292 -7.71 -4.46 18.58
CA LEU A 292 -6.30 -4.29 18.90
C LEU A 292 -5.75 -2.94 18.40
N VAL A 293 -5.97 -2.62 17.11
CA VAL A 293 -5.46 -1.38 16.52
C VAL A 293 -6.10 -0.15 17.17
N LYS A 294 -7.42 -0.17 17.36
CA LYS A 294 -8.14 0.87 18.09
C LYS A 294 -7.57 1.11 19.48
N ALA A 295 -7.37 0.04 20.27
CA ALA A 295 -6.83 0.15 21.63
C ALA A 295 -5.40 0.73 21.65
N MET A 296 -4.58 0.44 20.63
CA MET A 296 -3.24 1.03 20.51
C MET A 296 -3.31 2.54 20.23
N TYR A 297 -4.22 3.00 19.34
CA TYR A 297 -4.44 4.43 19.09
C TYR A 297 -4.98 5.16 20.32
N GLU A 298 -5.94 4.55 21.01
CA GLU A 298 -6.48 5.07 22.26
C GLU A 298 -5.39 5.25 23.31
N LYS A 299 -4.57 4.21 23.52
CA LYS A 299 -3.49 4.25 24.50
C LYS A 299 -2.45 5.31 24.17
N TYR A 300 -2.08 5.45 22.89
CA TYR A 300 -1.18 6.52 22.45
C TYR A 300 -1.79 7.91 22.69
N GLY A 301 -3.08 8.08 22.36
CA GLY A 301 -3.80 9.33 22.58
C GLY A 301 -3.89 9.73 24.07
N GLN A 302 -4.04 8.74 24.96
CA GLN A 302 -4.08 8.97 26.42
C GLN A 302 -2.72 9.32 27.03
N GLU A 303 -1.64 8.71 26.57
CA GLU A 303 -0.31 8.86 27.18
C GLU A 303 0.54 9.95 26.53
N ILE A 304 0.37 10.21 25.22
CA ILE A 304 1.20 11.14 24.46
C ILE A 304 0.36 12.24 23.82
N GLY A 305 -0.79 11.88 23.24
CA GLY A 305 -1.65 12.78 22.48
C GLY A 305 -1.29 12.86 20.98
N PHE A 306 -2.22 13.41 20.21
CA PHE A 306 -2.06 13.69 18.79
C PHE A 306 -2.19 15.19 18.53
N LYS A 307 -1.46 15.67 17.53
CA LYS A 307 -1.54 17.07 17.07
C LYS A 307 -1.84 17.13 15.59
N HIS A 308 -2.59 18.17 15.21
CA HIS A 308 -2.85 18.45 13.80
C HIS A 308 -1.57 19.03 13.16
N TRP A 309 -1.15 18.45 12.03
CA TRP A 309 0.13 18.76 11.39
C TRP A 309 0.30 20.24 11.01
N LYS A 310 -0.80 20.90 10.63
CA LYS A 310 -0.80 22.29 10.16
C LYS A 310 -0.98 23.32 11.29
N THR A 311 -1.89 23.05 12.24
CA THR A 311 -2.24 24.02 13.30
C THR A 311 -1.49 23.78 14.60
N GLY A 312 -0.95 22.59 14.82
CA GLY A 312 -0.31 22.19 16.09
C GLY A 312 -1.31 21.95 17.23
N GLU A 313 -2.61 22.09 16.99
CA GLU A 313 -3.66 21.87 17.99
C GLU A 313 -3.79 20.40 18.36
N ASP A 314 -4.17 20.15 19.61
CA ASP A 314 -4.45 18.79 20.07
C ASP A 314 -5.72 18.22 19.43
N VAL A 315 -5.62 16.97 18.96
CA VAL A 315 -6.72 16.26 18.29
C VAL A 315 -7.08 15.01 19.06
N PRO A 316 -8.37 14.76 19.34
CA PRO A 316 -8.83 13.52 19.96
C PRO A 316 -8.40 12.29 19.13
N TRP A 317 -7.92 11.24 19.80
CA TRP A 317 -7.43 10.03 19.16
C TRP A 317 -8.47 9.36 18.22
N GLN A 318 -9.76 9.46 18.55
CA GLN A 318 -10.85 8.93 17.73
C GLN A 318 -10.87 9.58 16.33
N LYS A 319 -10.67 10.90 16.26
CA LYS A 319 -10.61 11.62 14.98
C LYS A 319 -9.39 11.20 14.17
N VAL A 320 -8.24 11.03 14.83
CA VAL A 320 -7.02 10.57 14.16
C VAL A 320 -7.18 9.14 13.65
N PHE A 321 -7.72 8.23 14.46
CA PHE A 321 -7.96 6.85 14.08
C PHE A 321 -8.87 6.75 12.83
N VAL A 322 -9.95 7.53 12.78
CA VAL A 322 -10.84 7.59 11.61
C VAL A 322 -10.13 8.22 10.41
N SER A 323 -9.40 9.32 10.60
CA SER A 323 -8.65 10.00 9.54
C SER A 323 -7.63 9.05 8.87
N GLU A 324 -6.76 8.40 9.65
CA GLU A 324 -5.77 7.45 9.11
C GLU A 324 -6.46 6.30 8.35
N ALA A 325 -7.57 5.80 8.90
CA ALA A 325 -8.35 4.78 8.22
C ALA A 325 -8.95 5.27 6.89
N GLN A 326 -9.47 6.49 6.83
CA GLN A 326 -10.02 7.08 5.61
C GLN A 326 -8.93 7.31 4.55
N LEU A 327 -7.72 7.73 4.96
CA LEU A 327 -6.61 7.94 4.05
C LEU A 327 -6.13 6.62 3.39
N LEU A 328 -6.19 5.52 4.13
CA LEU A 328 -5.79 4.17 3.69
C LEU A 328 -6.94 3.38 3.03
N TRP A 329 -8.17 3.92 3.06
CA TRP A 329 -9.35 3.19 2.59
C TRP A 329 -9.40 3.08 1.07
N MET A 330 -9.69 1.88 0.58
CA MET A 330 -10.04 1.62 -0.82
C MET A 330 -11.56 1.53 -0.94
N ARG A 331 -12.17 2.35 -1.80
CA ARG A 331 -13.64 2.39 -1.99
C ARG A 331 -14.19 1.03 -2.41
N ARG A 332 -15.30 0.64 -1.78
CA ARG A 332 -15.98 -0.63 -2.08
C ARG A 332 -17.10 -0.52 -3.12
N ASN A 333 -17.53 0.70 -3.39
CA ASN A 333 -18.51 1.00 -4.44
C ASN A 333 -18.37 2.48 -4.85
N PRO A 334 -18.97 2.91 -6.00
CA PRO A 334 -18.85 4.29 -6.48
C PRO A 334 -19.41 5.35 -5.53
N HIS A 335 -20.31 4.99 -4.62
CA HIS A 335 -20.93 5.90 -3.64
C HIS A 335 -20.26 5.83 -2.27
N ASP A 336 -19.22 5.03 -2.12
CA ASP A 336 -18.41 4.98 -0.90
C ASP A 336 -17.58 6.28 -0.77
N HIS A 337 -17.98 7.16 0.14
CA HIS A 337 -17.31 8.42 0.43
C HIS A 337 -16.27 8.26 1.55
N MET A 338 -15.48 7.20 1.55
CA MET A 338 -14.53 6.83 2.62
C MET A 338 -15.24 6.51 3.93
N ASP A 339 -16.38 5.82 3.85
CA ASP A 339 -17.22 5.50 5.01
C ASP A 339 -16.68 4.32 5.82
N VAL A 340 -15.49 4.51 6.37
CA VAL A 340 -14.85 3.54 7.26
C VAL A 340 -15.65 3.31 8.56
N ILE A 341 -16.54 4.24 8.93
CA ILE A 341 -17.34 4.13 10.16
C ILE A 341 -18.33 2.97 10.06
N ASN A 342 -18.99 2.80 8.90
CA ASN A 342 -19.85 1.65 8.68
C ASN A 342 -19.06 0.34 8.75
N PHE A 343 -17.89 0.30 8.09
CA PHE A 343 -16.99 -0.85 8.21
C PHE A 343 -16.61 -1.14 9.68
N PHE A 344 -16.29 -0.12 10.47
CA PHE A 344 -15.96 -0.31 11.88
C PHE A 344 -17.15 -0.85 12.69
N ARG A 345 -18.39 -0.46 12.36
CA ARG A 345 -19.61 -1.01 12.99
C ARG A 345 -19.84 -2.48 12.63
N GLU A 346 -19.53 -2.86 11.38
CA GLU A 346 -19.65 -4.25 10.92
C GLU A 346 -18.65 -5.19 11.60
N VAL A 347 -17.45 -4.70 11.93
CA VAL A 347 -16.35 -5.53 12.46
C VAL A 347 -16.16 -5.41 13.97
N ALA A 348 -16.85 -4.49 14.65
CA ALA A 348 -16.78 -4.29 16.10
C ALA A 348 -17.48 -5.40 16.86
#